data_93b3a1d8a5062bcfceebe4029efde0c0
#
_entry.id   93b3a1d8a5062bcfceebe4029efde0c0
#
_cell.length_a   1.000
_cell.length_b   1.000
_cell.length_c   1.000
_cell.angle_alpha   90.00
_cell.angle_beta   90.00
_cell.angle_gamma   90.00
#
_symmetry.space_group_name_H-M   'P 1'
#
loop_
_entity.id
_entity.type
_entity.pdbx_description
1 polymer ?
#
loop_
_entity_poly.entity_id
_entity_poly.type
_entity_poly.pdbx_seq_one_letter_code
_entity_poly.pdbx_strand_id
1 'polypeptide(L)'
;MGDDTCMVEIARFFMNFTKKESCGKCTTCREGIPKIQAILERITHGQGTMEDLDMLQELSAVVKSCSLCGLGKTATNPVLSTLKYFKNEYVAHVQDKKCPAGVCRSLCTMWIDPEKCIGCTKCARNCPVGAITGQLRKPHTIDPEKCIKCRECKNGCPKPVSYTHLRAHETD
;
A
#
# COMPACT_ATOMS: atom_id res chain seq x y z
N MET A 1 0.43 -17.15 -1.43
CA MET A 1 0.65 -15.75 -1.03
C MET A 1 0.22 -15.67 0.43
N GLY A 2 1.00 -15.01 1.28
CA GLY A 2 0.68 -14.86 2.71
C GLY A 2 -0.29 -13.71 2.96
N ASP A 3 -0.89 -13.69 4.15
CA ASP A 3 -1.84 -12.64 4.59
C ASP A 3 -1.20 -11.24 4.69
N ASP A 4 0.12 -11.18 4.60
CA ASP A 4 0.93 -9.97 4.61
C ASP A 4 1.21 -9.38 3.21
N THR A 5 0.51 -9.87 2.18
CA THR A 5 0.70 -9.45 0.79
C THR A 5 -0.50 -8.63 0.30
N CYS A 6 -0.30 -7.36 -0.03
CA CYS A 6 -1.35 -6.49 -0.56
C CYS A 6 -1.49 -6.68 -2.09
N MET A 7 -2.68 -7.09 -2.55
CA MET A 7 -2.92 -7.33 -3.98
C MET A 7 -2.95 -6.04 -4.80
N VAL A 8 -3.34 -4.92 -4.21
CA VAL A 8 -3.30 -3.61 -4.88
C VAL A 8 -1.86 -3.17 -5.13
N GLU A 9 -0.96 -3.38 -4.16
CA GLU A 9 0.47 -3.07 -4.30
C GLU A 9 1.16 -4.00 -5.32
N ILE A 10 0.78 -5.28 -5.35
CA ILE A 10 1.25 -6.22 -6.38
C ILE A 10 0.83 -5.76 -7.78
N ALA A 11 -0.43 -5.39 -7.96
CA ALA A 11 -0.90 -4.85 -9.24
C ALA A 11 -0.12 -3.58 -9.63
N ARG A 12 0.11 -2.67 -8.69
CA ARG A 12 0.90 -1.45 -8.89
C ARG A 12 2.35 -1.77 -9.30
N PHE A 13 2.97 -2.74 -8.64
CA PHE A 13 4.33 -3.19 -8.95
C PHE A 13 4.43 -3.70 -10.40
N PHE A 14 3.51 -4.58 -10.83
CA PHE A 14 3.51 -5.10 -12.20
C PHE A 14 3.23 -4.01 -13.24
N MET A 15 2.32 -3.08 -12.95
CA MET A 15 2.06 -1.95 -13.86
C MET A 15 3.27 -1.04 -14.00
N ASN A 16 4.02 -0.79 -12.92
CA ASN A 16 5.27 -0.03 -12.98
C ASN A 16 6.34 -0.73 -13.82
N PHE A 17 6.44 -2.05 -13.71
CA PHE A 17 7.32 -2.86 -14.55
C PHE A 17 6.92 -2.74 -16.04
N THR A 18 5.65 -3.02 -16.38
CA THR A 18 5.17 -2.98 -17.78
C THR A 18 5.25 -1.57 -18.39
N LYS A 19 5.11 -0.51 -17.59
CA LYS A 19 5.33 0.87 -18.03
C LYS A 19 6.75 1.10 -18.54
N LYS A 20 7.75 0.50 -17.87
CA LYS A 20 9.17 0.62 -18.26
C LYS A 20 9.50 -0.21 -19.50
N GLU A 21 8.85 -1.35 -19.66
CA GLU A 21 9.07 -2.28 -20.77
C GLU A 21 8.26 -1.93 -22.03
N SER A 22 7.34 -0.97 -21.96
CA SER A 22 6.49 -0.58 -23.09
C SER A 22 7.31 0.10 -24.18
N CYS A 23 7.22 -0.39 -25.42
CA CYS A 23 7.87 0.21 -26.58
C CYS A 23 7.24 1.52 -27.06
N GLY A 24 6.07 1.93 -26.50
CA GLY A 24 5.38 3.18 -26.79
C GLY A 24 4.69 3.28 -28.16
N LYS A 25 4.69 2.23 -29.00
CA LYS A 25 4.09 2.28 -30.35
C LYS A 25 2.56 2.38 -30.35
N CYS A 26 1.89 1.55 -29.53
CA CYS A 26 0.42 1.56 -29.45
C CYS A 26 -0.04 2.69 -28.52
N THR A 27 -0.92 3.56 -29.01
CA THR A 27 -1.46 4.68 -28.19
C THR A 27 -2.15 4.16 -26.92
N THR A 28 -2.96 3.11 -27.03
CA THR A 28 -3.64 2.51 -25.88
C THR A 28 -2.68 1.99 -24.81
N CYS A 29 -1.57 1.37 -25.20
CA CYS A 29 -0.54 0.91 -24.27
C CYS A 29 0.26 2.10 -23.70
N ARG A 30 0.73 3.02 -24.56
CA ARG A 30 1.53 4.19 -24.17
C ARG A 30 0.83 5.10 -23.19
N GLU A 31 -0.46 5.38 -23.43
CA GLU A 31 -1.25 6.29 -22.59
C GLU A 31 -2.02 5.55 -21.47
N GLY A 32 -2.50 4.35 -21.75
CA GLY A 32 -3.32 3.58 -20.82
C GLY A 32 -2.54 3.03 -19.63
N ILE A 33 -1.36 2.45 -19.84
CA ILE A 33 -0.54 1.91 -18.75
C ILE A 33 -0.13 2.98 -17.73
N PRO A 34 0.37 4.17 -18.11
CA PRO A 34 0.65 5.22 -17.15
C PRO A 34 -0.58 5.71 -16.37
N LYS A 35 -1.75 5.78 -17.01
CA LYS A 35 -3.01 6.17 -16.34
C LYS A 35 -3.44 5.13 -15.32
N ILE A 36 -3.40 3.83 -15.67
CA ILE A 36 -3.66 2.73 -14.74
C ILE A 36 -2.69 2.79 -13.55
N GLN A 37 -1.41 3.01 -13.80
CA GLN A 37 -0.40 3.18 -12.77
C GLN A 37 -0.74 4.34 -11.82
N ALA A 38 -1.10 5.51 -12.36
CA ALA A 38 -1.46 6.68 -11.56
C ALA A 38 -2.69 6.44 -10.69
N ILE A 39 -3.70 5.71 -11.18
CA ILE A 39 -4.86 5.32 -10.39
C ILE A 39 -4.44 4.41 -9.23
N LEU A 40 -3.64 3.37 -9.49
CA LEU A 40 -3.16 2.48 -8.45
C LEU A 40 -2.29 3.20 -7.40
N GLU A 41 -1.49 4.18 -7.83
CA GLU A 41 -0.73 5.04 -6.91
C GLU A 41 -1.66 5.86 -6.01
N ARG A 42 -2.71 6.49 -6.55
CA ARG A 42 -3.72 7.20 -5.75
C ARG A 42 -4.38 6.27 -4.74
N ILE A 43 -4.79 5.07 -5.16
CA ILE A 43 -5.42 4.08 -4.27
C ILE A 43 -4.47 3.69 -3.13
N THR A 44 -3.22 3.36 -3.43
CA THR A 44 -2.23 2.96 -2.40
C THR A 44 -1.81 4.11 -1.48
N HIS A 45 -2.01 5.38 -1.90
CA HIS A 45 -1.80 6.57 -1.08
C HIS A 45 -3.05 7.04 -0.33
N GLY A 46 -4.18 6.34 -0.46
CA GLY A 46 -5.43 6.69 0.22
C GLY A 46 -6.24 7.81 -0.43
N GLN A 47 -5.86 8.22 -1.64
CA GLN A 47 -6.53 9.26 -2.41
C GLN A 47 -7.48 8.69 -3.49
N GLY A 48 -7.61 7.37 -3.55
CA GLY A 48 -8.51 6.69 -4.50
C GLY A 48 -9.98 6.94 -4.20
N THR A 49 -10.81 6.88 -5.25
CA THR A 49 -12.27 6.97 -5.20
C THR A 49 -12.90 5.69 -5.75
N MET A 50 -14.22 5.50 -5.53
CA MET A 50 -14.91 4.34 -6.12
C MET A 50 -14.95 4.41 -7.65
N GLU A 51 -15.06 5.61 -8.21
CA GLU A 51 -14.97 5.84 -9.65
C GLU A 51 -13.61 5.40 -10.24
N ASP A 52 -12.55 5.52 -9.46
CA ASP A 52 -11.23 5.03 -9.86
C ASP A 52 -11.20 3.51 -10.08
N LEU A 53 -12.02 2.73 -9.34
CA LEU A 53 -12.10 1.28 -9.51
C LEU A 53 -12.80 0.92 -10.83
N ASP A 54 -13.87 1.61 -11.17
CA ASP A 54 -14.58 1.40 -12.42
C ASP A 54 -13.71 1.82 -13.61
N MET A 55 -13.07 2.97 -13.53
CA MET A 55 -12.11 3.45 -14.53
C MET A 55 -10.92 2.50 -14.68
N LEU A 56 -10.42 1.94 -13.60
CA LEU A 56 -9.32 0.97 -13.62
C LEU A 56 -9.70 -0.30 -14.39
N GLN A 57 -10.93 -0.79 -14.20
CA GLN A 57 -11.46 -1.94 -14.91
C GLN A 57 -11.63 -1.65 -16.41
N GLU A 58 -12.25 -0.53 -16.76
CA GLU A 58 -12.51 -0.12 -18.14
C GLU A 58 -11.20 0.10 -18.92
N LEU A 59 -10.29 0.91 -18.37
CA LEU A 59 -8.99 1.17 -19.00
C LEU A 59 -8.17 -0.11 -19.19
N SER A 60 -8.21 -1.01 -18.21
CA SER A 60 -7.50 -2.30 -18.30
C SER A 60 -8.07 -3.17 -19.41
N ALA A 61 -9.39 -3.19 -19.61
CA ALA A 61 -10.05 -3.90 -20.69
C ALA A 61 -9.71 -3.32 -22.07
N VAL A 62 -9.70 -1.98 -22.20
CA VAL A 62 -9.33 -1.27 -23.44
C VAL A 62 -7.87 -1.53 -23.79
N VAL A 63 -6.93 -1.41 -22.85
CA VAL A 63 -5.51 -1.68 -23.11
C VAL A 63 -5.31 -3.12 -23.56
N LYS A 64 -5.98 -4.08 -22.93
CA LYS A 64 -5.91 -5.51 -23.27
C LYS A 64 -6.43 -5.79 -24.67
N SER A 65 -7.57 -5.22 -25.07
CA SER A 65 -8.23 -5.49 -26.35
C SER A 65 -7.58 -4.75 -27.53
N CYS A 66 -7.13 -3.50 -27.32
CA CYS A 66 -6.67 -2.62 -28.38
C CYS A 66 -5.14 -2.57 -28.55
N SER A 67 -4.37 -3.27 -27.71
CA SER A 67 -2.92 -3.38 -27.91
C SER A 67 -2.56 -4.39 -28.97
N LEU A 68 -1.51 -4.12 -29.74
CA LEU A 68 -1.11 -4.96 -30.87
C LEU A 68 -0.21 -6.15 -30.48
N CYS A 69 0.69 -5.95 -29.51
CA CYS A 69 1.67 -6.97 -29.13
C CYS A 69 1.27 -7.73 -27.85
N GLY A 70 1.97 -8.85 -27.60
CA GLY A 70 1.76 -9.68 -26.42
C GLY A 70 1.92 -8.93 -25.09
N LEU A 71 2.92 -8.02 -24.97
CA LEU A 71 3.11 -7.22 -23.77
C LEU A 71 1.86 -6.40 -23.46
N GLY A 72 1.37 -5.59 -24.40
CA GLY A 72 0.20 -4.74 -24.18
C GLY A 72 -1.06 -5.53 -23.87
N LYS A 73 -1.28 -6.67 -24.55
CA LYS A 73 -2.44 -7.57 -24.31
C LYS A 73 -2.42 -8.24 -22.94
N THR A 74 -1.25 -8.48 -22.36
CA THR A 74 -1.10 -9.17 -21.07
C THR A 74 -0.79 -8.22 -19.90
N ALA A 75 -0.35 -6.99 -20.18
CA ALA A 75 0.07 -6.00 -19.20
C ALA A 75 -0.93 -5.78 -18.06
N THR A 76 -2.22 -5.73 -18.41
CA THR A 76 -3.30 -5.44 -17.44
C THR A 76 -3.90 -6.69 -16.78
N ASN A 77 -3.43 -7.88 -17.12
CA ASN A 77 -3.93 -9.12 -16.50
C ASN A 77 -3.77 -9.13 -14.97
N PRO A 78 -2.65 -8.68 -14.36
CA PRO A 78 -2.54 -8.59 -12.91
C PRO A 78 -3.62 -7.71 -12.29
N VAL A 79 -3.93 -6.56 -12.91
CA VAL A 79 -4.97 -5.65 -12.43
C VAL A 79 -6.36 -6.28 -12.53
N LEU A 80 -6.71 -6.84 -13.68
CA LEU A 80 -8.01 -7.48 -13.90
C LEU A 80 -8.22 -8.69 -12.99
N SER A 81 -7.18 -9.51 -12.78
CA SER A 81 -7.29 -10.67 -11.90
C SER A 81 -7.40 -10.26 -10.43
N THR A 82 -6.62 -9.30 -9.97
CA THR A 82 -6.71 -8.83 -8.58
C THR A 82 -8.03 -8.11 -8.30
N LEU A 83 -8.55 -7.31 -9.23
CA LEU A 83 -9.89 -6.74 -9.11
C LEU A 83 -10.99 -7.80 -9.05
N LYS A 84 -10.86 -8.88 -9.83
CA LYS A 84 -11.86 -9.95 -9.85
C LYS A 84 -11.90 -10.75 -8.54
N TYR A 85 -10.73 -11.13 -8.04
CA TYR A 85 -10.63 -12.07 -6.90
C TYR A 85 -10.44 -11.40 -5.54
N PHE A 86 -9.94 -10.17 -5.51
CA PHE A 86 -9.61 -9.42 -4.28
C PHE A 86 -10.26 -8.04 -4.26
N LYS A 87 -11.47 -7.92 -4.81
CA LYS A 87 -12.22 -6.65 -4.87
C LYS A 87 -12.35 -6.00 -3.49
N ASN A 88 -12.53 -6.81 -2.45
CA ASN A 88 -12.67 -6.31 -1.08
C ASN A 88 -11.43 -5.56 -0.59
N GLU A 89 -10.22 -5.95 -1.01
CA GLU A 89 -9.01 -5.21 -0.66
C GLU A 89 -8.98 -3.82 -1.32
N TYR A 90 -9.41 -3.72 -2.59
CA TYR A 90 -9.52 -2.44 -3.28
C TYR A 90 -10.53 -1.52 -2.60
N VAL A 91 -11.70 -2.07 -2.25
CA VAL A 91 -12.75 -1.33 -1.53
C VAL A 91 -12.23 -0.83 -0.18
N ALA A 92 -11.54 -1.67 0.60
CA ALA A 92 -10.94 -1.27 1.86
C ALA A 92 -9.89 -0.15 1.70
N HIS A 93 -9.08 -0.17 0.63
CA HIS A 93 -8.15 0.92 0.34
C HIS A 93 -8.84 2.24 -0.01
N VAL A 94 -10.00 2.15 -0.71
CA VAL A 94 -10.71 3.32 -1.21
C VAL A 94 -11.69 3.89 -0.18
N GLN A 95 -12.53 3.05 0.43
CA GLN A 95 -13.56 3.47 1.39
C GLN A 95 -12.99 3.62 2.80
N ASP A 96 -12.38 2.56 3.32
CA ASP A 96 -11.90 2.53 4.71
C ASP A 96 -10.53 3.20 4.88
N LYS A 97 -9.88 3.61 3.77
CA LYS A 97 -8.52 4.15 3.75
C LYS A 97 -7.54 3.26 4.51
N LYS A 98 -7.71 1.93 4.38
CA LYS A 98 -7.00 0.91 5.13
C LYS A 98 -6.40 -0.14 4.20
N CYS A 99 -5.16 -0.52 4.45
CA CYS A 99 -4.53 -1.65 3.77
C CYS A 99 -4.62 -2.89 4.66
N PRO A 100 -5.44 -3.92 4.34
CA PRO A 100 -5.59 -5.11 5.18
C PRO A 100 -4.27 -5.84 5.44
N ALA A 101 -3.42 -5.94 4.44
CA ALA A 101 -2.09 -6.55 4.55
C ALA A 101 -1.03 -5.66 5.23
N GLY A 102 -1.34 -4.40 5.52
CA GLY A 102 -0.40 -3.48 6.17
C GLY A 102 0.83 -3.09 5.34
N VAL A 103 0.80 -3.26 4.02
CA VAL A 103 1.94 -2.99 3.13
C VAL A 103 1.99 -1.53 2.71
N CYS A 104 0.85 -0.93 2.37
CA CYS A 104 0.75 0.44 1.89
C CYS A 104 1.05 1.44 3.00
N ARG A 105 2.25 2.06 2.93
CA ARG A 105 2.75 2.95 4.01
C ARG A 105 1.82 4.11 4.33
N SER A 106 1.20 4.70 3.31
CA SER A 106 0.29 5.84 3.47
C SER A 106 -0.98 5.48 4.25
N LEU A 107 -1.42 4.22 4.14
CA LEU A 107 -2.63 3.70 4.77
C LEU A 107 -2.39 2.97 6.10
N CYS A 108 -1.13 2.90 6.55
CA CYS A 108 -0.78 2.26 7.81
C CYS A 108 -0.58 3.31 8.90
N THR A 109 -1.12 3.05 10.09
CA THR A 109 -0.81 3.81 11.30
C THR A 109 0.15 3.01 12.15
N MET A 110 1.23 3.65 12.60
CA MET A 110 2.22 3.03 13.48
C MET A 110 1.93 3.43 14.92
N TRP A 111 1.79 2.45 15.82
CA TRP A 111 1.64 2.70 17.25
C TRP A 111 2.36 1.62 18.07
N ILE A 112 2.61 1.89 19.32
CA ILE A 112 3.25 0.97 20.25
C ILE A 112 2.21 0.60 21.32
N ASP A 113 2.01 -0.71 21.49
CA ASP A 113 1.12 -1.23 22.52
C ASP A 113 1.70 -0.92 23.93
N PRO A 114 1.05 -0.09 24.73
CA PRO A 114 1.57 0.31 26.03
C PRO A 114 1.65 -0.86 27.03
N GLU A 115 0.77 -1.86 26.92
CA GLU A 115 0.76 -3.01 27.83
C GLU A 115 1.93 -3.97 27.56
N LYS A 116 2.34 -4.06 26.32
CA LYS A 116 3.43 -4.95 25.89
C LYS A 116 4.78 -4.26 25.89
N CYS A 117 4.81 -2.92 25.92
CA CYS A 117 6.05 -2.15 25.85
C CYS A 117 6.84 -2.23 27.15
N ILE A 118 8.05 -2.79 27.10
CA ILE A 118 8.97 -2.89 28.23
C ILE A 118 9.78 -1.61 28.51
N GLY A 119 9.61 -0.56 27.70
CA GLY A 119 10.34 0.69 27.88
C GLY A 119 11.85 0.62 27.66
N CYS A 120 12.33 -0.23 26.76
CA CYS A 120 13.78 -0.45 26.50
C CYS A 120 14.46 0.68 25.70
N THR A 121 13.73 1.69 25.24
CA THR A 121 14.22 2.85 24.47
C THR A 121 14.85 2.55 23.10
N LYS A 122 15.00 1.29 22.71
CA LYS A 122 15.68 0.91 21.47
C LYS A 122 15.01 1.47 20.21
N CYS A 123 13.64 1.47 20.20
CA CYS A 123 12.86 2.03 19.11
C CYS A 123 13.05 3.55 18.97
N ALA A 124 13.15 4.29 20.08
CA ALA A 124 13.38 5.73 20.07
C ALA A 124 14.79 6.08 19.56
N ARG A 125 15.81 5.30 19.96
CA ARG A 125 17.19 5.49 19.47
C ARG A 125 17.37 5.16 17.99
N ASN A 126 16.61 4.18 17.47
CA ASN A 126 16.69 3.76 16.08
C ASN A 126 15.76 4.59 15.16
N CYS A 127 14.96 5.50 15.71
CA CYS A 127 14.05 6.30 14.89
C CYS A 127 14.81 7.42 14.16
N PRO A 128 14.90 7.41 12.81
CA PRO A 128 15.68 8.39 12.07
C PRO A 128 15.12 9.81 12.12
N VAL A 129 13.83 9.94 12.45
CA VAL A 129 13.13 11.25 12.52
C VAL A 129 12.74 11.64 13.95
N GLY A 130 13.15 10.87 14.96
CA GLY A 130 12.83 11.17 16.35
C GLY A 130 11.33 11.20 16.68
N ALA A 131 10.50 10.47 15.92
CA ALA A 131 9.05 10.44 16.10
C ALA A 131 8.59 9.62 17.31
N ILE A 132 9.51 9.04 18.10
CA ILE A 132 9.17 8.17 19.23
C ILE A 132 9.63 8.82 20.52
N THR A 133 8.68 9.07 21.41
CA THR A 133 8.91 9.64 22.73
C THR A 133 8.60 8.62 23.83
N GLY A 134 9.31 8.68 24.93
CA GLY A 134 9.11 7.81 26.09
C GLY A 134 10.30 7.85 27.04
N GLN A 135 10.12 7.27 28.22
CA GLN A 135 11.16 7.17 29.25
C GLN A 135 11.55 5.71 29.47
N LEU A 136 12.74 5.50 30.03
CA LEU A 136 13.21 4.17 30.41
C LEU A 136 12.21 3.49 31.37
N ARG A 137 11.86 2.25 31.08
CA ARG A 137 10.85 1.44 31.81
C ARG A 137 9.42 1.97 31.75
N LYS A 138 9.11 2.93 30.87
CA LYS A 138 7.74 3.38 30.60
C LYS A 138 7.37 3.11 29.15
N PRO A 139 6.08 2.95 28.83
CA PRO A 139 5.64 2.80 27.45
C PRO A 139 6.08 3.98 26.59
N HIS A 140 6.46 3.68 25.34
CA HIS A 140 6.79 4.69 24.35
C HIS A 140 5.58 4.98 23.47
N THR A 141 5.51 6.19 22.95
CA THR A 141 4.47 6.63 22.02
C THR A 141 5.09 7.09 20.71
N ILE A 142 4.37 6.91 19.60
CA ILE A 142 4.78 7.36 18.27
C ILE A 142 3.95 8.59 17.92
N ASP A 143 4.62 9.66 17.53
CA ASP A 143 3.99 10.85 16.98
C ASP A 143 3.62 10.57 15.50
N PRO A 144 2.32 10.51 15.13
CA PRO A 144 1.89 10.16 13.78
C PRO A 144 2.29 11.21 12.75
N GLU A 145 2.42 12.50 13.14
CA GLU A 145 2.79 13.57 12.21
C GLU A 145 4.26 13.54 11.84
N LYS A 146 5.14 13.14 12.76
CA LYS A 146 6.57 13.01 12.51
C LYS A 146 6.96 11.67 11.93
N CYS A 147 6.09 10.66 12.05
CA CYS A 147 6.41 9.30 11.67
C CYS A 147 6.41 9.09 10.16
N ILE A 148 7.57 8.79 9.56
CA ILE A 148 7.73 8.45 8.15
C ILE A 148 7.37 6.98 7.82
N LYS A 149 6.85 6.23 8.79
CA LYS A 149 6.38 4.84 8.63
C LYS A 149 7.43 3.87 8.06
N CYS A 150 8.72 4.08 8.39
CA CYS A 150 9.86 3.27 7.91
C CYS A 150 9.92 1.86 8.52
N ARG A 151 9.21 1.59 9.61
CA ARG A 151 9.16 0.31 10.35
C ARG A 151 10.43 -0.08 11.09
N GLU A 152 11.47 0.75 11.17
CA GLU A 152 12.69 0.46 11.91
C GLU A 152 12.44 0.18 13.39
N CYS A 153 11.46 0.85 14.00
CA CYS A 153 11.02 0.58 15.37
C CYS A 153 10.47 -0.83 15.55
N LYS A 154 9.78 -1.38 14.54
CA LYS A 154 9.27 -2.76 14.56
C LYS A 154 10.41 -3.76 14.45
N ASN A 155 11.31 -3.58 13.47
CA ASN A 155 12.43 -4.47 13.21
C ASN A 155 13.43 -4.50 14.37
N GLY A 156 13.63 -3.35 15.03
CA GLY A 156 14.55 -3.21 16.15
C GLY A 156 14.01 -3.62 17.52
N CYS A 157 12.71 -3.94 17.65
CA CYS A 157 12.12 -4.27 18.94
C CYS A 157 12.51 -5.69 19.40
N PRO A 158 13.07 -5.87 20.62
CA PRO A 158 13.45 -7.18 21.13
C PRO A 158 12.28 -8.08 21.52
N LYS A 159 11.10 -7.48 21.70
CA LYS A 159 9.83 -8.20 21.84
C LYS A 159 8.95 -7.88 20.64
N PRO A 160 8.12 -8.82 20.13
CA PRO A 160 7.22 -8.55 19.01
C PRO A 160 6.03 -7.64 19.40
N VAL A 161 6.34 -6.52 20.03
CA VAL A 161 5.42 -5.60 20.71
C VAL A 161 5.09 -4.40 19.83
N SER A 162 5.95 -4.06 18.89
CA SER A 162 5.64 -3.04 17.89
C SER A 162 4.92 -3.71 16.73
N TYR A 163 3.65 -3.96 16.92
CA TYR A 163 2.78 -4.32 15.83
C TYR A 163 2.43 -3.06 15.04
N THR A 164 2.62 -3.13 13.74
CA THR A 164 1.74 -2.44 12.83
C THR A 164 0.35 -3.02 13.04
N HIS A 165 -0.34 -2.69 14.13
CA HIS A 165 -1.74 -2.96 14.21
C HIS A 165 -2.43 -1.95 13.32
N LEU A 166 -2.87 -2.48 12.20
CA LEU A 166 -3.96 -1.96 11.42
C LEU A 166 -5.23 -2.00 12.28
N ARG A 167 -5.32 -1.17 13.30
CA ARG A 167 -6.63 -0.84 13.80
C ARG A 167 -7.21 0.17 12.82
N ALA A 168 -8.30 -0.22 12.18
CA ALA A 168 -9.27 0.75 11.75
C ALA A 168 -9.55 1.67 12.94
N HIS A 169 -9.57 2.98 12.74
CA HIS A 169 -10.32 3.84 13.62
C HIS A 169 -11.72 3.26 13.66
N GLU A 170 -12.09 2.65 14.78
CA GLU A 170 -13.49 2.57 15.15
C GLU A 170 -13.88 4.02 15.37
N THR A 171 -14.52 4.61 14.40
CA THR A 171 -15.32 5.82 14.58
C THR A 171 -16.57 5.34 15.28
N ASP A 172 -16.68 5.68 16.57
CA ASP A 172 -17.96 5.72 17.28
C ASP A 172 -18.97 6.61 16.52
#